data_50a82dcbf66d14d6a8e94746e51fb01e
#
_entry.id   50a82dcbf66d14d6a8e94746e51fb01e
#
_cell.length_a   1.000
_cell.length_b   1.000
_cell.length_c   1.000
_cell.angle_alpha   90.00
_cell.angle_beta   90.00
_cell.angle_gamma   90.00
#
_symmetry.space_group_name_H-M   'P 1'
#
loop_
_entity.id
_entity.type
_entity.pdbx_description
1 polymer ?
#
loop_
_entity_poly.entity_id
_entity_poly.type
_entity_poly.pdbx_seq_one_letter_code
_entity_poly.pdbx_strand_id
1 'polypeptide(L)'
;FIVNTILAQKPELSAQLTAIGHRIVHGGEKYTSSVVIDDSVIQGIKDSASFAPLHNPAHLIGIAEALKSFPNLKDKNVAVFDTAFHQTMPEESYLYALPYSLYKEHGVRRYGAHGTSHFYVTQEAAKVLNKPVEELNIITCHLGNGGSVSAIRNGKCVDTSMGLTPLEGLVMGTRSGDIDPAIIFHLHDTLGMSVDQINKMLTKESGLLGLTEVTSDCRYVEDNYAEKEDAKRAMDVYCHRLAKYIGSYTALMEGRLDAVIFTGGIGENAAMVRELSLGKLGVLGFDVDHERNLAARFGKSGFINKEGTRPAVVI
;
A
#
# COMPACT_ATOMS: atom_id res chain seq x y z
N PHE A 1 10.17 -18.25 18.32
CA PHE A 1 11.49 -18.59 17.77
C PHE A 1 12.38 -17.35 17.65
N ILE A 2 12.03 -16.35 16.82
CA ILE A 2 12.86 -15.15 16.53
C ILE A 2 13.28 -14.43 17.82
N VAL A 3 12.32 -14.09 18.70
CA VAL A 3 12.57 -13.40 19.97
C VAL A 3 13.55 -14.18 20.83
N ASN A 4 13.30 -15.48 21.03
CA ASN A 4 14.17 -16.32 21.84
C ASN A 4 15.58 -16.46 21.26
N THR A 5 15.71 -16.51 19.93
CA THR A 5 17.02 -16.57 19.26
C THR A 5 17.81 -15.27 19.45
N ILE A 6 17.15 -14.13 19.28
CA ILE A 6 17.80 -12.81 19.43
C ILE A 6 18.21 -12.59 20.89
N LEU A 7 17.33 -12.89 21.85
CA LEU A 7 17.62 -12.72 23.28
C LEU A 7 18.70 -13.72 23.81
N ALA A 8 18.79 -14.88 23.19
CA ALA A 8 19.89 -15.82 23.50
C ALA A 8 21.25 -15.28 23.01
N GLN A 9 21.28 -14.56 21.88
CA GLN A 9 22.52 -13.98 21.35
C GLN A 9 22.87 -12.63 21.98
N LYS A 10 21.86 -11.86 22.41
CA LYS A 10 21.99 -10.51 22.97
C LYS A 10 21.07 -10.33 24.18
N PRO A 11 21.36 -10.96 25.33
CA PRO A 11 20.48 -10.92 26.51
C PRO A 11 20.25 -9.52 27.06
N GLU A 12 21.23 -8.63 26.89
CA GLU A 12 21.14 -7.22 27.30
C GLU A 12 20.01 -6.43 26.64
N LEU A 13 19.56 -6.85 25.43
CA LEU A 13 18.46 -6.18 24.73
C LEU A 13 17.15 -6.25 25.52
N SER A 14 16.91 -7.33 26.24
CA SER A 14 15.69 -7.47 27.05
C SER A 14 15.55 -6.36 28.09
N ALA A 15 16.67 -5.95 28.71
CA ALA A 15 16.69 -4.87 29.69
C ALA A 15 16.58 -3.46 29.08
N GLN A 16 16.91 -3.32 27.79
CA GLN A 16 16.88 -2.05 27.06
C GLN A 16 15.54 -1.78 26.40
N LEU A 17 14.67 -2.80 26.23
CA LEU A 17 13.35 -2.64 25.62
C LEU A 17 12.45 -1.79 26.52
N THR A 18 11.89 -0.74 25.94
CA THR A 18 10.99 0.20 26.63
C THR A 18 9.53 0.11 26.15
N ALA A 19 9.30 -0.35 24.93
CA ALA A 19 7.98 -0.55 24.34
C ALA A 19 8.05 -1.55 23.18
N ILE A 20 6.90 -2.05 22.72
CA ILE A 20 6.77 -2.96 21.58
C ILE A 20 5.69 -2.41 20.65
N GLY A 21 6.07 -2.15 19.39
CA GLY A 21 5.13 -1.77 18.33
C GLY A 21 4.68 -3.01 17.54
N HIS A 22 3.37 -3.12 17.30
CA HIS A 22 2.76 -4.17 16.50
C HIS A 22 2.10 -3.55 15.28
N ARG A 23 2.54 -3.92 14.09
CA ARG A 23 1.80 -3.61 12.86
C ARG A 23 0.56 -4.48 12.82
N ILE A 24 -0.61 -3.84 12.59
CA ILE A 24 -1.90 -4.50 12.41
C ILE A 24 -2.46 -4.07 11.05
N VAL A 25 -2.76 -5.03 10.19
CA VAL A 25 -3.22 -4.72 8.83
C VAL A 25 -4.60 -4.07 8.83
N HIS A 26 -5.54 -4.53 9.66
CA HIS A 26 -6.90 -4.01 9.63
C HIS A 26 -7.43 -3.64 11.02
N GLY A 27 -7.81 -2.37 11.17
CA GLY A 27 -8.38 -1.83 12.41
C GLY A 27 -9.88 -1.50 12.34
N GLY A 28 -10.54 -1.80 11.21
CA GLY A 28 -11.92 -1.37 10.98
C GLY A 28 -12.08 0.15 11.02
N GLU A 29 -13.26 0.63 11.33
CA GLU A 29 -13.54 2.07 11.53
C GLU A 29 -13.17 2.55 12.94
N LYS A 30 -12.98 1.62 13.88
CA LYS A 30 -12.76 1.93 15.29
C LYS A 30 -11.40 2.57 15.56
N TYR A 31 -10.37 2.19 14.83
CA TYR A 31 -9.00 2.62 15.10
C TYR A 31 -8.50 3.60 14.05
N THR A 32 -8.48 4.87 14.44
CA THR A 32 -8.05 6.01 13.61
C THR A 32 -6.64 6.51 13.95
N SER A 33 -6.00 5.89 14.95
CA SER A 33 -4.64 6.19 15.42
C SER A 33 -4.02 4.96 16.08
N SER A 34 -2.73 5.05 16.40
CA SER A 34 -2.05 4.04 17.22
C SER A 34 -2.61 4.04 18.64
N VAL A 35 -2.76 2.86 19.23
CA VAL A 35 -3.33 2.69 20.58
C VAL A 35 -2.52 1.70 21.40
N VAL A 36 -2.46 1.90 22.72
CA VAL A 36 -1.91 0.89 23.65
C VAL A 36 -2.84 -0.32 23.66
N ILE A 37 -2.25 -1.50 23.58
CA ILE A 37 -3.00 -2.75 23.49
C ILE A 37 -3.53 -3.15 24.87
N ASP A 38 -4.83 -3.26 24.96
CA ASP A 38 -5.59 -3.89 26.05
C ASP A 38 -6.52 -4.98 25.51
N ASP A 39 -7.32 -5.57 26.37
CA ASP A 39 -8.27 -6.64 25.98
C ASP A 39 -9.30 -6.15 24.95
N SER A 40 -9.70 -4.88 25.02
CA SER A 40 -10.65 -4.28 24.09
C SER A 40 -10.04 -4.10 22.69
N VAL A 41 -8.75 -3.77 22.61
CA VAL A 41 -8.00 -3.65 21.36
C VAL A 41 -7.79 -5.03 20.74
N ILE A 42 -7.43 -6.05 21.55
CA ILE A 42 -7.33 -7.44 21.08
C ILE A 42 -8.67 -7.92 20.51
N GLN A 43 -9.78 -7.60 21.16
CA GLN A 43 -11.10 -7.96 20.65
C GLN A 43 -11.41 -7.23 19.33
N GLY A 44 -11.15 -5.94 19.24
CA GLY A 44 -11.36 -5.18 18.00
C GLY A 44 -10.51 -5.68 16.81
N ILE A 45 -9.28 -6.16 17.06
CA ILE A 45 -8.45 -6.81 16.03
C ILE A 45 -9.08 -8.14 15.57
N LYS A 46 -9.67 -8.92 16.51
CA LYS A 46 -10.40 -10.15 16.18
C LYS A 46 -11.64 -9.85 15.34
N ASP A 47 -12.42 -8.85 15.72
CA ASP A 47 -13.65 -8.47 15.02
C ASP A 47 -13.36 -8.04 13.57
N SER A 48 -12.20 -7.45 13.33
CA SER A 48 -11.75 -7.04 12.00
C SER A 48 -11.05 -8.16 11.20
N ALA A 49 -10.91 -9.38 11.76
CA ALA A 49 -10.16 -10.46 11.12
C ALA A 49 -10.78 -10.95 9.81
N SER A 50 -12.11 -10.83 9.64
CA SER A 50 -12.78 -11.17 8.38
C SER A 50 -12.34 -10.32 7.19
N PHE A 51 -11.89 -9.07 7.43
CA PHE A 51 -11.36 -8.17 6.40
C PHE A 51 -9.89 -8.42 6.08
N ALA A 52 -9.16 -9.07 6.99
CA ALA A 52 -7.74 -9.42 6.82
C ALA A 52 -7.46 -10.84 7.33
N PRO A 53 -8.09 -11.88 6.75
CA PRO A 53 -8.06 -13.24 7.29
C PRO A 53 -6.66 -13.89 7.27
N LEU A 54 -5.78 -13.43 6.40
CA LEU A 54 -4.39 -13.91 6.30
C LEU A 54 -3.43 -13.17 7.24
N HIS A 55 -3.84 -12.01 7.80
CA HIS A 55 -2.95 -11.11 8.52
C HIS A 55 -3.33 -10.95 10.00
N ASN A 56 -4.57 -10.51 10.30
CA ASN A 56 -4.97 -10.22 11.67
C ASN A 56 -4.83 -11.41 12.63
N PRO A 57 -5.16 -12.66 12.27
CA PRO A 57 -4.90 -13.81 13.14
C PRO A 57 -3.42 -14.00 13.48
N ALA A 58 -2.53 -13.81 12.50
CA ALA A 58 -1.08 -13.89 12.72
C ALA A 58 -0.57 -12.77 13.63
N HIS A 59 -1.13 -11.56 13.50
CA HIS A 59 -0.79 -10.43 14.37
C HIS A 59 -1.20 -10.68 15.83
N LEU A 60 -2.36 -11.30 16.07
CA LEU A 60 -2.81 -11.70 17.40
C LEU A 60 -1.86 -12.70 18.06
N ILE A 61 -1.31 -13.65 17.28
CA ILE A 61 -0.28 -14.57 17.77
C ILE A 61 0.98 -13.79 18.17
N GLY A 62 1.40 -12.83 17.34
CA GLY A 62 2.55 -11.97 17.65
C GLY A 62 2.36 -11.16 18.93
N ILE A 63 1.17 -10.60 19.14
CA ILE A 63 0.82 -9.86 20.37
C ILE A 63 0.87 -10.81 21.59
N ALA A 64 0.25 -11.98 21.49
CA ALA A 64 0.24 -12.95 22.58
C ALA A 64 1.67 -13.40 22.97
N GLU A 65 2.53 -13.65 21.98
CA GLU A 65 3.94 -14.00 22.24
C GLU A 65 4.74 -12.85 22.86
N ALA A 66 4.49 -11.61 22.43
CA ALA A 66 5.14 -10.43 23.01
C ALA A 66 4.74 -10.24 24.48
N LEU A 67 3.44 -10.34 24.79
CA LEU A 67 2.93 -10.23 26.18
C LEU A 67 3.49 -11.32 27.08
N LYS A 68 3.67 -12.54 26.56
CA LYS A 68 4.27 -13.67 27.28
C LYS A 68 5.78 -13.48 27.48
N SER A 69 6.50 -13.03 26.47
CA SER A 69 7.96 -12.91 26.50
C SER A 69 8.44 -11.68 27.30
N PHE A 70 7.62 -10.62 27.34
CA PHE A 70 7.94 -9.36 27.99
C PHE A 70 6.80 -8.88 28.90
N PRO A 71 6.51 -9.59 30.01
CA PRO A 71 5.37 -9.25 30.90
C PRO A 71 5.52 -7.87 31.55
N ASN A 72 6.75 -7.40 31.74
CA ASN A 72 7.06 -6.05 32.25
C ASN A 72 6.71 -4.92 31.26
N LEU A 73 6.44 -5.24 29.99
CA LEU A 73 6.03 -4.30 28.93
C LEU A 73 4.54 -4.45 28.57
N LYS A 74 3.74 -5.13 29.38
CA LYS A 74 2.30 -5.36 29.08
C LYS A 74 1.59 -4.09 28.67
N ASP A 75 1.74 -3.02 29.43
CA ASP A 75 1.07 -1.72 29.19
C ASP A 75 1.86 -0.81 28.22
N LYS A 76 2.87 -1.36 27.54
CA LYS A 76 3.75 -0.66 26.58
C LYS A 76 3.75 -1.35 25.21
N ASN A 77 2.78 -2.19 24.96
CA ASN A 77 2.51 -2.73 23.62
C ASN A 77 1.58 -1.80 22.88
N VAL A 78 1.94 -1.40 21.66
CA VAL A 78 1.19 -0.42 20.85
C VAL A 78 0.79 -1.05 19.53
N ALA A 79 -0.49 -1.01 19.21
CA ALA A 79 -1.01 -1.39 17.90
C ALA A 79 -0.93 -0.19 16.94
N VAL A 80 -0.37 -0.42 15.75
CA VAL A 80 -0.26 0.55 14.67
C VAL A 80 -1.01 -0.01 13.46
N PHE A 81 -2.11 0.62 13.08
CA PHE A 81 -3.02 0.09 12.08
C PHE A 81 -2.73 0.65 10.69
N ASP A 82 -2.60 -0.25 9.70
CA ASP A 82 -2.40 0.13 8.30
C ASP A 82 -3.59 0.93 7.72
N THR A 83 -4.77 0.79 8.31
CA THR A 83 -6.00 1.47 7.89
C THR A 83 -6.19 2.85 8.53
N ALA A 84 -5.45 3.19 9.59
CA ALA A 84 -5.71 4.37 10.40
C ALA A 84 -5.56 5.70 9.63
N PHE A 85 -4.51 5.84 8.81
CA PHE A 85 -4.27 7.05 8.02
C PHE A 85 -5.39 7.34 7.00
N HIS A 86 -6.06 6.30 6.53
CA HIS A 86 -7.13 6.40 5.53
C HIS A 86 -8.50 6.72 6.12
N GLN A 87 -8.63 6.81 7.46
CA GLN A 87 -9.92 7.09 8.12
C GLN A 87 -10.39 8.54 7.91
N THR A 88 -9.60 9.40 7.28
CA THR A 88 -9.99 10.75 6.88
C THR A 88 -10.68 10.82 5.51
N MET A 89 -10.84 9.69 4.80
CA MET A 89 -11.56 9.64 3.54
C MET A 89 -13.02 10.08 3.72
N PRO A 90 -13.56 10.94 2.83
CA PRO A 90 -14.97 11.31 2.84
C PRO A 90 -15.87 10.15 2.36
N GLU A 91 -17.16 10.26 2.63
CA GLU A 91 -18.13 9.19 2.36
C GLU A 91 -18.16 8.76 0.90
N GLU A 92 -18.10 9.69 -0.01
CA GLU A 92 -18.06 9.43 -1.46
C GLU A 92 -16.84 8.66 -1.94
N SER A 93 -15.74 8.67 -1.14
CA SER A 93 -14.52 7.90 -1.47
C SER A 93 -14.53 6.50 -0.85
N TYR A 94 -15.12 6.34 0.34
CA TYR A 94 -15.06 5.04 1.00
C TYR A 94 -16.26 4.13 0.71
N LEU A 95 -17.41 4.66 0.29
CA LEU A 95 -18.56 3.83 -0.05
C LEU A 95 -18.40 3.17 -1.42
N TYR A 96 -18.74 1.89 -1.48
CA TYR A 96 -18.99 1.21 -2.74
C TYR A 96 -20.43 1.44 -3.20
N ALA A 97 -20.66 1.48 -4.50
CA ALA A 97 -22.00 1.57 -5.09
C ALA A 97 -22.73 0.20 -4.99
N LEU A 98 -22.85 -0.30 -3.77
CA LEU A 98 -23.52 -1.52 -3.37
C LEU A 98 -24.73 -1.18 -2.49
N PRO A 99 -25.66 -2.11 -2.21
CA PRO A 99 -26.73 -1.87 -1.24
C PRO A 99 -26.15 -1.30 0.07
N TYR A 100 -26.63 -0.12 0.48
CA TYR A 100 -26.11 0.62 1.63
C TYR A 100 -26.17 -0.17 2.95
N SER A 101 -27.10 -1.13 3.07
CA SER A 101 -27.18 -2.06 4.19
C SER A 101 -25.88 -2.85 4.40
N LEU A 102 -25.15 -3.19 3.34
CA LEU A 102 -23.87 -3.90 3.47
C LEU A 102 -22.84 -3.06 4.22
N TYR A 103 -22.82 -1.75 4.02
CA TYR A 103 -22.00 -0.86 4.83
C TYR A 103 -22.51 -0.79 6.27
N LYS A 104 -23.79 -0.46 6.46
CA LYS A 104 -24.35 -0.23 7.81
C LYS A 104 -24.30 -1.45 8.71
N GLU A 105 -24.54 -2.63 8.18
CA GLU A 105 -24.67 -3.87 8.96
C GLU A 105 -23.36 -4.66 9.02
N HIS A 106 -22.52 -4.54 7.99
CA HIS A 106 -21.34 -5.39 7.83
C HIS A 106 -20.03 -4.61 7.62
N GLY A 107 -20.04 -3.27 7.62
CA GLY A 107 -18.86 -2.44 7.46
C GLY A 107 -18.19 -2.58 6.08
N VAL A 108 -18.96 -2.97 5.04
CA VAL A 108 -18.42 -3.13 3.68
C VAL A 108 -18.20 -1.75 3.07
N ARG A 109 -16.94 -1.31 3.11
CA ARG A 109 -16.45 -0.04 2.58
C ARG A 109 -14.97 -0.16 2.22
N ARG A 110 -14.42 0.88 1.56
CA ARG A 110 -12.97 1.03 1.39
C ARG A 110 -12.31 1.40 2.73
N TYR A 111 -11.24 0.71 3.08
CA TYR A 111 -10.39 1.01 4.24
C TYR A 111 -8.97 1.40 3.84
N GLY A 112 -8.42 0.75 2.82
CA GLY A 112 -7.04 0.93 2.39
C GLY A 112 -6.04 0.14 3.24
N ALA A 113 -4.77 0.23 2.85
CA ALA A 113 -3.65 -0.36 3.56
C ALA A 113 -2.36 0.47 3.34
N HIS A 114 -1.22 0.03 3.90
CA HIS A 114 0.05 0.76 3.88
C HIS A 114 -0.04 2.16 4.52
N GLY A 115 -1.04 2.42 5.37
CA GLY A 115 -1.31 3.74 5.92
C GLY A 115 -0.14 4.33 6.69
N THR A 116 0.62 3.51 7.43
CA THR A 116 1.83 3.95 8.12
C THR A 116 2.88 4.49 7.15
N SER A 117 3.06 3.82 6.00
CA SER A 117 3.97 4.29 4.96
C SER A 117 3.48 5.58 4.31
N HIS A 118 2.22 5.63 3.89
CA HIS A 118 1.63 6.84 3.30
C HIS A 118 1.69 8.03 4.25
N PHE A 119 1.41 7.83 5.53
CA PHE A 119 1.56 8.86 6.57
C PHE A 119 3.02 9.33 6.67
N TYR A 120 3.97 8.40 6.80
CA TYR A 120 5.39 8.73 6.96
C TYR A 120 5.92 9.54 5.78
N VAL A 121 5.70 9.08 4.55
CA VAL A 121 6.20 9.79 3.36
C VAL A 121 5.50 11.13 3.15
N THR A 122 4.26 11.30 3.64
CA THR A 122 3.60 12.62 3.66
C THR A 122 4.34 13.60 4.56
N GLN A 123 4.78 13.16 5.76
CA GLN A 123 5.57 14.00 6.67
C GLN A 123 6.95 14.34 6.09
N GLU A 124 7.61 13.37 5.45
CA GLU A 124 8.90 13.60 4.79
C GLU A 124 8.76 14.52 3.56
N ALA A 125 7.70 14.35 2.76
CA ALA A 125 7.41 15.23 1.63
C ALA A 125 7.22 16.69 2.06
N ALA A 126 6.62 16.96 3.21
CA ALA A 126 6.47 18.30 3.77
C ALA A 126 7.84 18.97 3.97
N LYS A 127 8.81 18.22 4.53
CA LYS A 127 10.19 18.69 4.73
C LYS A 127 10.89 18.95 3.40
N VAL A 128 10.83 17.99 2.46
CA VAL A 128 11.48 18.08 1.15
C VAL A 128 10.92 19.23 0.31
N LEU A 129 9.59 19.43 0.35
CA LEU A 129 8.91 20.49 -0.39
C LEU A 129 8.93 21.84 0.35
N ASN A 130 9.44 21.87 1.58
CA ASN A 130 9.45 23.03 2.48
C ASN A 130 8.06 23.69 2.61
N LYS A 131 7.06 22.84 2.91
CA LYS A 131 5.65 23.23 3.10
C LYS A 131 5.08 22.63 4.37
N PRO A 132 4.15 23.31 5.07
CA PRO A 132 3.37 22.68 6.13
C PRO A 132 2.61 21.46 5.60
N VAL A 133 2.47 20.41 6.41
CA VAL A 133 1.72 19.19 6.03
C VAL A 133 0.29 19.53 5.64
N GLU A 134 -0.34 20.45 6.36
CA GLU A 134 -1.74 20.88 6.18
C GLU A 134 -1.97 21.63 4.87
N GLU A 135 -0.92 22.00 4.16
CA GLU A 135 -0.98 22.66 2.86
C GLU A 135 -0.60 21.73 1.69
N LEU A 136 -0.24 20.46 1.98
CA LEU A 136 0.20 19.52 0.96
C LEU A 136 -0.96 18.89 0.21
N ASN A 137 -0.87 18.95 -1.11
CA ASN A 137 -1.68 18.17 -2.04
C ASN A 137 -0.73 17.26 -2.83
N ILE A 138 -0.66 15.99 -2.45
CA ILE A 138 0.29 15.03 -3.02
C ILE A 138 -0.38 13.69 -3.32
N ILE A 139 0.23 12.93 -4.21
CA ILE A 139 -0.11 11.53 -4.45
C ILE A 139 1.08 10.70 -3.98
N THR A 140 0.85 9.72 -3.14
CA THR A 140 1.89 8.81 -2.64
C THR A 140 1.71 7.43 -3.24
N CYS A 141 2.78 6.87 -3.81
CA CYS A 141 2.82 5.56 -4.44
C CYS A 141 3.73 4.65 -3.62
N HIS A 142 3.15 3.79 -2.79
CA HIS A 142 3.87 2.73 -2.09
C HIS A 142 3.87 1.48 -2.97
N LEU A 143 5.01 1.17 -3.59
CA LEU A 143 5.14 0.08 -4.55
C LEU A 143 6.15 -0.96 -4.03
N GLY A 144 5.64 -2.09 -3.59
CA GLY A 144 6.38 -3.27 -3.17
C GLY A 144 5.78 -4.52 -3.80
N ASN A 145 5.89 -5.68 -3.15
CA ASN A 145 5.14 -6.87 -3.57
C ASN A 145 3.62 -6.66 -3.46
N GLY A 146 3.14 -5.96 -2.41
CA GLY A 146 1.87 -5.25 -2.43
C GLY A 146 2.09 -3.81 -2.86
N GLY A 147 1.13 -3.19 -3.52
CA GLY A 147 1.22 -1.81 -3.98
C GLY A 147 -0.08 -1.04 -3.74
N SER A 148 0.05 0.23 -3.37
CA SER A 148 -1.09 1.15 -3.26
C SER A 148 -0.69 2.58 -3.62
N VAL A 149 -1.69 3.34 -4.07
CA VAL A 149 -1.60 4.78 -4.29
C VAL A 149 -2.60 5.45 -3.35
N SER A 150 -2.22 6.58 -2.77
CA SER A 150 -3.12 7.39 -1.93
C SER A 150 -3.12 8.84 -2.38
N ALA A 151 -4.31 9.43 -2.43
CA ALA A 151 -4.53 10.84 -2.67
C ALA A 151 -4.55 11.57 -1.33
N ILE A 152 -3.64 12.52 -1.15
CA ILE A 152 -3.53 13.32 0.06
C ILE A 152 -3.80 14.79 -0.28
N ARG A 153 -4.84 15.35 0.31
CA ARG A 153 -5.23 16.74 0.14
C ARG A 153 -5.22 17.44 1.49
N ASN A 154 -4.50 18.57 1.58
CA ASN A 154 -4.28 19.30 2.82
C ASN A 154 -3.76 18.38 3.96
N GLY A 155 -2.82 17.49 3.62
CA GLY A 155 -2.19 16.54 4.55
C GLY A 155 -3.06 15.37 4.99
N LYS A 156 -4.30 15.25 4.50
CA LYS A 156 -5.25 14.19 4.85
C LYS A 156 -5.49 13.26 3.68
N CYS A 157 -5.56 11.95 3.93
CA CYS A 157 -5.96 10.99 2.92
C CYS A 157 -7.42 11.22 2.51
N VAL A 158 -7.65 11.44 1.20
CA VAL A 158 -9.00 11.63 0.64
C VAL A 158 -9.43 10.46 -0.24
N ASP A 159 -8.50 9.63 -0.71
CA ASP A 159 -8.78 8.37 -1.40
C ASP A 159 -7.55 7.46 -1.38
N THR A 160 -7.74 6.16 -1.56
CA THR A 160 -6.66 5.18 -1.66
C THR A 160 -7.07 4.00 -2.54
N SER A 161 -6.11 3.36 -3.20
CA SER A 161 -6.38 2.35 -4.22
C SER A 161 -6.75 0.96 -3.68
N MET A 162 -6.29 0.60 -2.48
CA MET A 162 -6.74 -0.64 -1.84
C MET A 162 -8.11 -0.44 -1.20
N GLY A 163 -8.94 -1.48 -1.22
CA GLY A 163 -10.34 -1.41 -0.86
C GLY A 163 -10.67 -1.93 0.54
N LEU A 164 -11.73 -2.72 0.60
CA LEU A 164 -12.12 -3.49 1.79
C LEU A 164 -10.98 -4.38 2.25
N THR A 165 -10.28 -4.97 1.29
CA THR A 165 -9.11 -5.82 1.47
C THR A 165 -7.93 -5.28 0.65
N PRO A 166 -6.69 -5.77 0.87
CA PRO A 166 -5.52 -5.37 0.07
C PRO A 166 -5.48 -5.98 -1.34
N LEU A 167 -6.62 -6.34 -1.95
CA LEU A 167 -6.69 -6.93 -3.29
C LEU A 167 -6.99 -5.90 -4.38
N GLU A 168 -7.93 -4.99 -4.14
CA GLU A 168 -8.33 -3.93 -5.08
C GLU A 168 -7.15 -2.99 -5.41
N GLY A 169 -7.16 -2.40 -6.59
CA GLY A 169 -6.26 -1.32 -6.97
C GLY A 169 -5.24 -1.70 -8.03
N LEU A 170 -3.96 -1.45 -7.71
CA LEU A 170 -2.84 -1.66 -8.61
C LEU A 170 -2.63 -3.14 -8.96
N VAL A 171 -2.01 -3.40 -10.11
CA VAL A 171 -1.32 -4.67 -10.35
C VAL A 171 -0.19 -4.79 -9.32
N MET A 172 -0.06 -5.94 -8.68
CA MET A 172 0.93 -6.18 -7.63
C MET A 172 1.83 -7.37 -8.01
N GLY A 173 2.69 -7.82 -7.12
CA GLY A 173 3.55 -8.97 -7.39
C GLY A 173 2.76 -10.24 -7.73
N THR A 174 1.75 -10.57 -6.90
CA THR A 174 0.93 -11.78 -7.04
C THR A 174 -0.58 -11.52 -7.02
N ARG A 175 -1.02 -10.28 -6.77
CA ARG A 175 -2.43 -9.87 -6.72
C ARG A 175 -2.82 -9.16 -8.00
N SER A 176 -4.05 -9.44 -8.46
CA SER A 176 -4.57 -8.91 -9.72
C SER A 176 -4.76 -7.38 -9.71
N GLY A 177 -5.08 -6.79 -8.54
CA GLY A 177 -5.69 -5.47 -8.50
C GLY A 177 -7.09 -5.50 -9.12
N ASP A 178 -7.52 -4.36 -9.66
CA ASP A 178 -8.85 -4.21 -10.24
C ASP A 178 -9.10 -5.17 -11.40
N ILE A 179 -10.26 -5.80 -11.36
CA ILE A 179 -10.82 -6.59 -12.44
C ILE A 179 -12.30 -6.24 -12.60
N ASP A 180 -12.94 -6.65 -13.70
CA ASP A 180 -14.40 -6.69 -13.78
C ASP A 180 -14.90 -7.77 -12.79
N PRO A 181 -15.76 -7.43 -11.81
CA PRO A 181 -16.31 -8.40 -10.86
C PRO A 181 -17.01 -9.58 -11.52
N ALA A 182 -17.59 -9.41 -12.72
CA ALA A 182 -18.24 -10.47 -13.48
C ALA A 182 -17.28 -11.59 -13.91
N ILE A 183 -15.97 -11.33 -13.94
CA ILE A 183 -14.96 -12.37 -14.18
C ILE A 183 -15.06 -13.49 -13.15
N ILE A 184 -15.38 -13.17 -11.88
CA ILE A 184 -15.52 -14.16 -10.80
C ILE A 184 -16.62 -15.17 -11.15
N PHE A 185 -17.77 -14.66 -11.63
CA PHE A 185 -18.90 -15.53 -12.03
C PHE A 185 -18.56 -16.33 -13.27
N HIS A 186 -17.89 -15.71 -14.26
CA HIS A 186 -17.46 -16.44 -15.46
C HIS A 186 -16.50 -17.60 -15.15
N LEU A 187 -15.52 -17.38 -14.27
CA LEU A 187 -14.58 -18.41 -13.83
C LEU A 187 -15.29 -19.54 -13.09
N HIS A 188 -16.27 -19.19 -12.24
CA HIS A 188 -17.06 -20.18 -11.50
C HIS A 188 -17.97 -20.96 -12.41
N ASP A 189 -18.84 -20.28 -13.17
CA ASP A 189 -19.93 -20.89 -13.93
C ASP A 189 -19.45 -21.58 -15.20
N THR A 190 -18.43 -21.02 -15.88
CA THR A 190 -17.96 -21.50 -17.18
C THR A 190 -16.74 -22.42 -17.07
N LEU A 191 -15.77 -22.07 -16.20
CA LEU A 191 -14.54 -22.85 -16.03
C LEU A 191 -14.57 -23.81 -14.83
N GLY A 192 -15.67 -23.81 -14.05
CA GLY A 192 -15.87 -24.73 -12.93
C GLY A 192 -14.95 -24.49 -11.73
N MET A 193 -14.35 -23.30 -11.61
CA MET A 193 -13.47 -22.98 -10.50
C MET A 193 -14.30 -22.75 -9.22
N SER A 194 -13.83 -23.31 -8.09
CA SER A 194 -14.42 -22.97 -6.79
C SER A 194 -14.08 -21.56 -6.35
N VAL A 195 -14.86 -20.98 -5.43
CA VAL A 195 -14.60 -19.65 -4.86
C VAL A 195 -13.19 -19.59 -4.24
N ASP A 196 -12.74 -20.65 -3.56
CA ASP A 196 -11.40 -20.72 -2.97
C ASP A 196 -10.29 -20.71 -4.03
N GLN A 197 -10.49 -21.42 -5.15
CA GLN A 197 -9.55 -21.41 -6.29
C GLN A 197 -9.47 -20.03 -6.92
N ILE A 198 -10.61 -19.35 -7.12
CA ILE A 198 -10.66 -18.00 -7.65
C ILE A 198 -9.96 -17.03 -6.70
N ASN A 199 -10.25 -17.09 -5.41
CA ASN A 199 -9.60 -16.27 -4.39
C ASN A 199 -8.07 -16.48 -4.38
N LYS A 200 -7.61 -17.74 -4.41
CA LYS A 200 -6.19 -18.08 -4.49
C LYS A 200 -5.54 -17.50 -5.76
N MET A 201 -6.18 -17.67 -6.90
CA MET A 201 -5.71 -17.14 -8.18
C MET A 201 -5.55 -15.62 -8.12
N LEU A 202 -6.59 -14.87 -7.68
CA LEU A 202 -6.56 -13.42 -7.62
C LEU A 202 -5.54 -12.86 -6.64
N THR A 203 -5.26 -13.60 -5.54
CA THR A 203 -4.40 -13.10 -4.45
C THR A 203 -2.95 -13.59 -4.53
N LYS A 204 -2.69 -14.75 -5.13
CA LYS A 204 -1.37 -15.42 -5.08
C LYS A 204 -0.79 -15.82 -6.43
N GLU A 205 -1.60 -15.87 -7.50
CA GLU A 205 -1.20 -16.40 -8.80
C GLU A 205 -1.42 -15.40 -9.94
N SER A 206 -1.76 -14.16 -9.61
CA SER A 206 -2.01 -13.05 -10.54
C SER A 206 -0.90 -12.00 -10.50
N GLY A 207 -1.18 -10.80 -10.89
CA GLY A 207 -0.21 -9.69 -10.87
C GLY A 207 0.96 -9.91 -11.81
N LEU A 208 2.16 -9.47 -11.42
CA LEU A 208 3.37 -9.69 -12.20
C LEU A 208 3.63 -11.18 -12.44
N LEU A 209 3.42 -12.02 -11.41
CA LEU A 209 3.55 -13.48 -11.54
C LEU A 209 2.62 -14.04 -12.63
N GLY A 210 1.34 -13.67 -12.59
CA GLY A 210 0.36 -14.16 -13.57
C GLY A 210 0.62 -13.63 -14.99
N LEU A 211 1.12 -12.40 -15.12
CA LEU A 211 1.42 -11.79 -16.41
C LEU A 211 2.72 -12.28 -17.03
N THR A 212 3.72 -12.61 -16.22
CA THR A 212 4.99 -13.18 -16.70
C THR A 212 4.93 -14.69 -16.83
N GLU A 213 4.09 -15.36 -16.01
CA GLU A 213 4.09 -16.83 -15.81
C GLU A 213 5.43 -17.39 -15.29
N VAL A 214 6.34 -16.50 -14.83
CA VAL A 214 7.70 -16.84 -14.39
C VAL A 214 7.93 -16.40 -12.96
N THR A 215 7.66 -15.13 -12.64
CA THR A 215 8.04 -14.55 -11.35
C THR A 215 7.22 -13.30 -11.00
N SER A 216 7.10 -13.02 -9.71
CA SER A 216 6.56 -11.76 -9.19
C SER A 216 7.63 -10.66 -9.01
N ASP A 217 8.89 -10.95 -9.30
CA ASP A 217 10.00 -10.02 -9.08
C ASP A 217 10.08 -8.96 -10.18
N CYS A 218 9.84 -7.70 -9.82
CA CYS A 218 9.88 -6.57 -10.73
C CYS A 218 11.28 -6.36 -11.35
N ARG A 219 12.36 -6.81 -10.70
CA ARG A 219 13.72 -6.74 -11.25
C ARG A 219 13.85 -7.58 -12.50
N TYR A 220 13.30 -8.81 -12.48
CA TYR A 220 13.23 -9.65 -13.68
C TYR A 220 12.49 -8.93 -14.82
N VAL A 221 11.38 -8.29 -14.50
CA VAL A 221 10.56 -7.58 -15.50
C VAL A 221 11.31 -6.39 -16.08
N GLU A 222 12.00 -5.61 -15.26
CA GLU A 222 12.81 -4.47 -15.67
C GLU A 222 14.01 -4.91 -16.53
N ASP A 223 14.76 -5.92 -16.06
CA ASP A 223 15.98 -6.42 -16.73
C ASP A 223 15.70 -7.07 -18.09
N ASN A 224 14.52 -7.63 -18.29
CA ASN A 224 14.15 -8.34 -19.52
C ASN A 224 13.13 -7.60 -20.40
N TYR A 225 12.78 -6.36 -20.06
CA TYR A 225 11.73 -5.59 -20.75
C TYR A 225 11.94 -5.46 -22.26
N ALA A 226 13.18 -5.25 -22.69
CA ALA A 226 13.51 -5.05 -24.10
C ALA A 226 13.57 -6.37 -24.91
N GLU A 227 13.78 -7.51 -24.23
CA GLU A 227 14.12 -8.77 -24.90
C GLU A 227 13.00 -9.82 -24.84
N LYS A 228 12.15 -9.78 -23.78
CA LYS A 228 11.14 -10.81 -23.52
C LYS A 228 9.72 -10.24 -23.53
N GLU A 229 8.85 -10.89 -24.30
CA GLU A 229 7.46 -10.47 -24.43
C GLU A 229 6.67 -10.56 -23.12
N ASP A 230 6.93 -11.55 -22.27
CA ASP A 230 6.30 -11.71 -20.97
C ASP A 230 6.67 -10.56 -20.02
N ALA A 231 7.93 -10.17 -19.97
CA ALA A 231 8.41 -9.05 -19.18
C ALA A 231 7.83 -7.73 -19.70
N LYS A 232 7.82 -7.52 -21.01
CA LYS A 232 7.22 -6.34 -21.64
C LYS A 232 5.73 -6.24 -21.33
N ARG A 233 4.97 -7.32 -21.51
CA ARG A 233 3.54 -7.39 -21.18
C ARG A 233 3.29 -7.02 -19.72
N ALA A 234 4.04 -7.61 -18.79
CA ALA A 234 3.87 -7.37 -17.37
C ALA A 234 4.17 -5.92 -17.00
N MET A 235 5.27 -5.34 -17.49
CA MET A 235 5.64 -3.95 -17.25
C MET A 235 4.60 -2.98 -17.83
N ASP A 236 4.19 -3.19 -19.07
CA ASP A 236 3.24 -2.31 -19.75
C ASP A 236 1.88 -2.27 -19.02
N VAL A 237 1.37 -3.42 -18.57
CA VAL A 237 0.10 -3.51 -17.82
C VAL A 237 0.25 -2.87 -16.44
N TYR A 238 1.36 -3.13 -15.75
CA TYR A 238 1.66 -2.55 -14.43
C TYR A 238 1.71 -1.02 -14.50
N CYS A 239 2.52 -0.48 -15.40
CA CYS A 239 2.70 0.96 -15.56
C CYS A 239 1.43 1.65 -16.08
N HIS A 240 0.65 0.99 -16.93
CA HIS A 240 -0.65 1.52 -17.40
C HIS A 240 -1.63 1.68 -16.23
N ARG A 241 -1.75 0.68 -15.36
CA ARG A 241 -2.63 0.74 -14.20
C ARG A 241 -2.17 1.82 -13.22
N LEU A 242 -0.87 1.91 -12.94
CA LEU A 242 -0.30 2.93 -12.06
C LEU A 242 -0.57 4.34 -12.59
N ALA A 243 -0.34 4.56 -13.89
CA ALA A 243 -0.64 5.85 -14.53
C ALA A 243 -2.12 6.24 -14.40
N LYS A 244 -3.04 5.29 -14.59
CA LYS A 244 -4.49 5.54 -14.42
C LYS A 244 -4.81 6.01 -13.00
N TYR A 245 -4.24 5.38 -11.97
CA TYR A 245 -4.46 5.78 -10.58
C TYR A 245 -3.89 7.17 -10.28
N ILE A 246 -2.65 7.45 -10.69
CA ILE A 246 -2.06 8.80 -10.53
C ILE A 246 -2.91 9.84 -11.26
N GLY A 247 -3.34 9.56 -12.48
CA GLY A 247 -4.17 10.46 -13.27
C GLY A 247 -5.54 10.72 -12.63
N SER A 248 -6.23 9.67 -12.16
CA SER A 248 -7.54 9.81 -11.50
C SER A 248 -7.42 10.59 -10.18
N TYR A 249 -6.39 10.33 -9.40
CA TYR A 249 -6.17 11.02 -8.13
C TYR A 249 -5.73 12.47 -8.29
N THR A 250 -5.13 12.82 -9.43
CA THR A 250 -4.85 14.23 -9.76
C THR A 250 -6.15 15.04 -9.83
N ALA A 251 -7.26 14.44 -10.29
CA ALA A 251 -8.57 15.10 -10.32
C ALA A 251 -9.12 15.44 -8.93
N LEU A 252 -8.71 14.69 -7.88
CA LEU A 252 -9.14 14.93 -6.50
C LEU A 252 -8.37 16.07 -5.80
N MET A 253 -7.34 16.62 -6.45
CA MET A 253 -6.47 17.67 -5.89
C MET A 253 -7.05 19.09 -6.03
N GLU A 254 -8.25 19.25 -6.61
CA GLU A 254 -8.95 20.54 -6.73
C GLU A 254 -8.07 21.66 -7.32
N GLY A 255 -7.38 21.35 -8.42
CA GLY A 255 -6.61 22.31 -9.20
C GLY A 255 -5.13 22.49 -8.82
N ARG A 256 -4.66 21.84 -7.73
CA ARG A 256 -3.25 21.90 -7.36
C ARG A 256 -2.72 20.53 -6.90
N LEU A 257 -1.76 20.00 -7.64
CA LEU A 257 -0.93 18.87 -7.23
C LEU A 257 0.50 19.38 -6.99
N ASP A 258 0.99 19.25 -5.77
CA ASP A 258 2.36 19.67 -5.41
C ASP A 258 3.40 18.66 -5.88
N ALA A 259 3.15 17.36 -5.61
CA ALA A 259 4.10 16.31 -5.99
C ALA A 259 3.43 14.92 -6.07
N VAL A 260 4.13 14.01 -6.77
CA VAL A 260 3.96 12.55 -6.65
C VAL A 260 5.19 11.99 -5.93
N ILE A 261 4.97 11.16 -4.91
CA ILE A 261 6.00 10.57 -4.08
C ILE A 261 6.05 9.06 -4.33
N PHE A 262 7.22 8.52 -4.62
CA PHE A 262 7.43 7.08 -4.76
C PHE A 262 8.18 6.51 -3.57
N THR A 263 7.70 5.40 -3.02
CA THR A 263 8.33 4.65 -1.92
C THR A 263 8.05 3.16 -2.06
N GLY A 264 8.63 2.37 -1.15
CA GLY A 264 8.60 0.91 -1.24
C GLY A 264 9.63 0.37 -2.21
N GLY A 265 9.92 -0.92 -2.15
CA GLY A 265 11.05 -1.51 -2.87
C GLY A 265 11.05 -1.26 -4.38
N ILE A 266 9.89 -1.36 -5.04
CA ILE A 266 9.72 -1.06 -6.46
C ILE A 266 9.73 0.46 -6.68
N GLY A 267 8.98 1.22 -5.88
CA GLY A 267 8.87 2.67 -6.02
C GLY A 267 10.22 3.37 -5.92
N GLU A 268 11.08 2.93 -5.01
CA GLU A 268 12.41 3.51 -4.79
C GLU A 268 13.46 3.03 -5.79
N ASN A 269 13.34 1.80 -6.32
CA ASN A 269 14.43 1.18 -7.09
C ASN A 269 14.14 0.94 -8.57
N ALA A 270 12.87 0.78 -8.97
CA ALA A 270 12.50 0.53 -10.37
C ALA A 270 12.33 1.84 -11.14
N ALA A 271 13.43 2.38 -11.65
CA ALA A 271 13.42 3.63 -12.42
C ALA A 271 12.53 3.56 -13.66
N MET A 272 12.49 2.42 -14.33
CA MET A 272 11.65 2.19 -15.52
C MET A 272 10.16 2.28 -15.18
N VAL A 273 9.72 1.76 -14.03
CA VAL A 273 8.32 1.86 -13.58
C VAL A 273 7.91 3.33 -13.44
N ARG A 274 8.74 4.16 -12.82
CA ARG A 274 8.47 5.59 -12.64
C ARG A 274 8.39 6.32 -13.98
N GLU A 275 9.36 6.09 -14.83
CA GLU A 275 9.47 6.75 -16.14
C GLU A 275 8.34 6.35 -17.09
N LEU A 276 8.05 5.06 -17.24
CA LEU A 276 6.98 4.57 -18.11
C LEU A 276 5.58 4.97 -17.61
N SER A 277 5.37 5.01 -16.29
CA SER A 277 4.08 5.43 -15.74
C SER A 277 3.85 6.92 -15.91
N LEU A 278 4.81 7.75 -15.52
CA LEU A 278 4.70 9.21 -15.60
C LEU A 278 4.78 9.72 -17.04
N GLY A 279 5.51 9.04 -17.92
CA GLY A 279 5.57 9.37 -19.34
C GLY A 279 4.21 9.33 -20.05
N LYS A 280 3.24 8.57 -19.52
CA LYS A 280 1.84 8.54 -19.99
C LYS A 280 1.04 9.77 -19.53
N LEU A 281 1.55 10.54 -18.58
CA LEU A 281 0.86 11.63 -17.90
C LEU A 281 1.42 13.03 -18.25
N GLY A 282 2.10 13.16 -19.39
CA GLY A 282 2.63 14.44 -19.86
C GLY A 282 1.57 15.54 -19.99
N VAL A 283 0.32 15.18 -20.30
CA VAL A 283 -0.82 16.11 -20.32
C VAL A 283 -1.11 16.77 -18.97
N LEU A 284 -0.67 16.14 -17.87
CA LEU A 284 -0.77 16.66 -16.51
C LEU A 284 0.48 17.42 -16.05
N GLY A 285 1.44 17.62 -16.95
CA GLY A 285 2.67 18.38 -16.68
C GLY A 285 3.85 17.55 -16.17
N PHE A 286 3.70 16.23 -16.04
CA PHE A 286 4.80 15.37 -15.63
C PHE A 286 5.89 15.30 -16.70
N ASP A 287 7.13 15.55 -16.31
CA ASP A 287 8.32 15.44 -17.16
C ASP A 287 9.50 14.94 -16.31
N VAL A 288 9.83 13.67 -16.46
CA VAL A 288 10.89 13.00 -15.69
C VAL A 288 12.24 13.25 -16.35
N ASP A 289 13.23 13.61 -15.53
CA ASP A 289 14.63 13.65 -15.94
C ASP A 289 15.23 12.25 -15.81
N HIS A 290 15.64 11.66 -16.93
CA HIS A 290 16.13 10.29 -17.01
C HIS A 290 17.33 10.03 -16.09
N GLU A 291 18.33 10.91 -16.11
CA GLU A 291 19.56 10.76 -15.33
C GLU A 291 19.30 10.90 -13.82
N ARG A 292 18.46 11.87 -13.42
CA ARG A 292 18.03 12.02 -12.03
C ARG A 292 17.24 10.81 -11.55
N ASN A 293 16.37 10.27 -12.42
CA ASN A 293 15.56 9.08 -12.13
C ASN A 293 16.45 7.85 -11.92
N LEU A 294 17.46 7.65 -12.76
CA LEU A 294 18.42 6.54 -12.60
C LEU A 294 19.29 6.71 -11.35
N ALA A 295 19.65 7.94 -11.01
CA ALA A 295 20.46 8.24 -9.83
C ALA A 295 19.73 8.04 -8.50
N ALA A 296 18.38 8.21 -8.48
CA ALA A 296 17.53 8.06 -7.30
C ALA A 296 17.13 6.58 -7.10
N ARG A 297 18.10 5.74 -6.75
CA ARG A 297 17.97 4.29 -6.51
C ARG A 297 18.87 3.88 -5.35
N PHE A 298 18.61 2.70 -4.77
CA PHE A 298 19.48 2.07 -3.77
C PHE A 298 19.78 2.96 -2.55
N GLY A 299 18.72 3.50 -1.98
CA GLY A 299 18.81 4.36 -0.77
C GLY A 299 19.11 5.84 -1.06
N LYS A 300 19.18 6.23 -2.34
CA LYS A 300 19.27 7.64 -2.73
C LYS A 300 17.89 8.18 -3.03
N SER A 301 17.58 9.34 -2.48
CA SER A 301 16.31 10.05 -2.63
C SER A 301 16.50 11.40 -3.29
N GLY A 302 15.41 12.03 -3.73
CA GLY A 302 15.43 13.38 -4.28
C GLY A 302 14.42 13.61 -5.40
N PHE A 303 14.48 14.79 -5.99
CA PHE A 303 13.63 15.15 -7.13
C PHE A 303 14.13 14.49 -8.41
N ILE A 304 13.20 13.88 -9.14
CA ILE A 304 13.48 13.23 -10.43
C ILE A 304 12.79 13.90 -11.61
N ASN A 305 11.99 14.93 -11.40
CA ASN A 305 11.44 15.74 -12.49
C ASN A 305 12.48 16.73 -13.04
N LYS A 306 12.32 17.14 -14.30
CA LYS A 306 13.14 18.21 -14.90
C LYS A 306 12.97 19.50 -14.13
N GLU A 307 14.02 20.29 -14.10
CA GLU A 307 14.04 21.57 -13.41
C GLU A 307 12.95 22.51 -13.94
N GLY A 308 12.24 23.17 -13.03
CA GLY A 308 11.15 24.09 -13.36
C GLY A 308 9.83 23.42 -13.74
N THR A 309 9.76 22.10 -13.88
CA THR A 309 8.51 21.39 -14.18
C THR A 309 7.65 21.16 -12.92
N ARG A 310 6.34 21.09 -13.10
CA ARG A 310 5.34 20.81 -12.07
C ARG A 310 4.30 19.85 -12.63
N PRO A 311 3.78 18.92 -11.82
CA PRO A 311 4.07 18.66 -10.40
C PRO A 311 5.49 18.13 -10.17
N ALA A 312 6.01 18.28 -8.95
CA ALA A 312 7.27 17.64 -8.56
C ALA A 312 7.13 16.11 -8.50
N VAL A 313 8.24 15.40 -8.68
CA VAL A 313 8.32 13.96 -8.49
C VAL A 313 9.48 13.67 -7.55
N VAL A 314 9.22 12.96 -6.47
CA VAL A 314 10.18 12.72 -5.38
C VAL A 314 10.25 11.24 -5.02
N ILE A 315 11.47 10.78 -4.69
CA ILE A 315 11.75 9.44 -4.19
C ILE A 315 12.10 9.53 -2.72
#